data_49d0851aa0868930ab8d5eebc54f2618
#
_entry.id   49d0851aa0868930ab8d5eebc54f2618
#
_cell.length_a   1.000
_cell.length_b   1.000
_cell.length_c   1.000
_cell.angle_alpha   90.00
_cell.angle_beta   90.00
_cell.angle_gamma   90.00
#
_symmetry.space_group_name_H-M   'P 1'
#
loop_
_entity.id
_entity.type
_entity.pdbx_description
1 polymer ?
#
loop_
_entity_poly.entity_id
_entity_poly.type
_entity_poly.pdbx_seq_one_letter_code
_entity_poly.pdbx_strand_id
1 'polypeptide(L)'
;MVFAATNLYLWEAVVYLKNKVTRSWEFNEEFPKVAPVPEEEKPAFRERLVPVLASSPQQIRGQLLPLIGKILHYDFPQKWPGYMDITLKLLHANDINSVFAGLQCLLALCRVYRYKSGDKREDLDTVTQATFPLILGIGNRLVQETSTEAGEMLKLILKIYKHAVYVCMLH
;
A
#
# COMPACT_ATOMS: atom_id res chain seq x y z
N MET A 1 8.97 30.36 3.99
CA MET A 1 9.41 30.13 2.60
C MET A 1 10.16 28.80 2.40
N VAL A 2 11.09 28.42 3.26
CA VAL A 2 11.89 27.17 3.11
C VAL A 2 11.03 25.89 3.09
N PHE A 3 10.02 25.77 3.97
CA PHE A 3 9.13 24.59 4.06
C PHE A 3 8.32 24.31 2.79
N ALA A 4 7.89 25.36 2.08
CA ALA A 4 7.13 25.19 0.84
C ALA A 4 8.01 24.68 -0.31
N ALA A 5 9.24 25.16 -0.42
CA ALA A 5 10.20 24.71 -1.42
C ALA A 5 10.61 23.24 -1.20
N THR A 6 10.88 22.83 0.04
CA THR A 6 11.25 21.44 0.38
C THR A 6 10.12 20.46 0.01
N ASN A 7 8.86 20.82 0.27
CA ASN A 7 7.71 20.00 -0.10
C ASN A 7 7.52 19.88 -1.62
N LEU A 8 7.81 20.94 -2.38
CA LEU A 8 7.72 20.91 -3.84
C LEU A 8 8.75 19.97 -4.47
N TYR A 9 10.02 20.05 -4.04
CA TYR A 9 11.06 19.12 -4.51
C TYR A 9 10.77 17.68 -4.15
N LEU A 10 10.26 17.43 -2.95
CA LEU A 10 9.86 16.09 -2.54
C LEU A 10 8.71 15.56 -3.41
N TRP A 11 7.73 16.39 -3.70
CA TRP A 11 6.63 16.05 -4.60
C TRP A 11 7.11 15.67 -5.99
N GLU A 12 7.93 16.52 -6.61
CA GLU A 12 8.50 16.27 -7.94
C GLU A 12 9.32 14.97 -7.97
N ALA A 13 10.17 14.76 -6.96
CA ALA A 13 10.97 13.55 -6.84
C ALA A 13 10.11 12.28 -6.73
N VAL A 14 9.04 12.31 -5.94
CA VAL A 14 8.13 11.16 -5.77
C VAL A 14 7.31 10.92 -7.03
N VAL A 15 6.86 11.97 -7.73
CA VAL A 15 6.17 11.84 -9.02
C VAL A 15 7.10 11.24 -10.08
N TYR A 16 8.35 11.73 -10.15
CA TYR A 16 9.36 11.17 -11.06
C TYR A 16 9.61 9.68 -10.75
N LEU A 17 9.83 9.35 -9.49
CA LEU A 17 10.07 7.98 -9.02
C LEU A 17 8.88 7.07 -9.36
N LYS A 18 7.66 7.50 -9.06
CA LYS A 18 6.44 6.77 -9.41
C LYS A 18 6.40 6.47 -10.91
N ASN A 19 6.62 7.48 -11.75
CA ASN A 19 6.57 7.33 -13.20
C ASN A 19 7.67 6.39 -13.71
N LYS A 20 8.89 6.50 -13.17
CA LYS A 20 10.01 5.62 -13.51
C LYS A 20 9.68 4.17 -13.15
N VAL A 21 9.31 3.90 -11.90
CA VAL A 21 8.99 2.54 -11.44
C VAL A 21 7.79 1.95 -12.19
N THR A 22 6.75 2.73 -12.44
CA THR A 22 5.58 2.26 -13.20
C THR A 22 5.97 1.76 -14.59
N ARG A 23 6.96 2.40 -15.23
CA ARG A 23 7.41 2.07 -16.58
C ARG A 23 8.51 1.01 -16.63
N SER A 24 9.29 0.86 -15.57
CA SER A 24 10.53 0.08 -15.60
C SER A 24 10.75 -0.88 -14.43
N TRP A 25 9.77 -1.12 -13.55
CA TRP A 25 9.93 -2.12 -12.48
C TRP A 25 10.22 -3.50 -13.04
N GLU A 26 9.45 -3.91 -14.05
CA GLU A 26 9.70 -5.05 -14.91
C GLU A 26 9.72 -4.59 -16.38
N PHE A 27 10.16 -5.46 -17.28
CA PHE A 27 10.08 -5.17 -18.73
C PHE A 27 8.63 -4.82 -19.09
N ASN A 28 8.46 -3.73 -19.82
CA ASN A 28 7.15 -3.23 -20.22
C ASN A 28 7.10 -3.03 -21.73
N GLU A 29 6.24 -3.77 -22.42
CA GLU A 29 6.07 -3.70 -23.86
C GLU A 29 5.58 -2.33 -24.36
N GLU A 30 4.88 -1.57 -23.52
CA GLU A 30 4.48 -0.18 -23.85
C GLU A 30 5.68 0.79 -23.88
N PHE A 31 6.77 0.43 -23.19
CA PHE A 31 7.98 1.25 -23.09
C PHE A 31 9.25 0.41 -23.39
N PRO A 32 9.37 -0.19 -24.59
CA PRO A 32 10.42 -1.18 -24.86
C PRO A 32 11.85 -0.61 -24.85
N LYS A 33 11.99 0.69 -24.92
CA LYS A 33 13.28 1.41 -24.86
C LYS A 33 13.71 1.75 -23.42
N VAL A 34 12.86 1.52 -22.44
CA VAL A 34 13.16 1.81 -21.03
C VAL A 34 13.67 0.52 -20.38
N ALA A 35 14.95 0.53 -19.99
CA ALA A 35 15.54 -0.60 -19.28
C ALA A 35 14.84 -0.85 -17.94
N PRO A 36 14.56 -2.12 -17.58
CA PRO A 36 14.02 -2.46 -16.26
C PRO A 36 14.97 -2.04 -15.13
N VAL A 37 14.40 -1.86 -13.94
CA VAL A 37 15.19 -1.64 -12.72
C VAL A 37 16.02 -2.90 -12.47
N PRO A 38 17.35 -2.77 -12.23
CA PRO A 38 18.21 -3.92 -11.94
C PRO A 38 17.72 -4.71 -10.72
N GLU A 39 17.74 -6.05 -10.80
CA GLU A 39 17.23 -6.91 -9.73
C GLU A 39 17.96 -6.70 -8.39
N GLU A 40 19.25 -6.34 -8.43
CA GLU A 40 20.07 -6.02 -7.26
C GLU A 40 19.64 -4.76 -6.53
N GLU A 41 18.95 -3.82 -7.20
CA GLU A 41 18.48 -2.57 -6.60
C GLU A 41 17.08 -2.72 -5.96
N LYS A 42 16.27 -3.65 -6.44
CA LYS A 42 14.88 -3.83 -6.02
C LYS A 42 14.71 -4.12 -4.52
N PRO A 43 15.53 -4.97 -3.86
CA PRO A 43 15.38 -5.24 -2.42
C PRO A 43 15.52 -4.00 -1.55
N ALA A 44 16.56 -3.20 -1.76
CA ALA A 44 16.80 -1.97 -0.99
C ALA A 44 15.66 -0.95 -1.20
N PHE A 45 15.08 -0.94 -2.40
CA PHE A 45 13.95 -0.08 -2.71
C PHE A 45 12.69 -0.52 -1.94
N ARG A 46 12.35 -1.82 -1.95
CA ARG A 46 11.21 -2.39 -1.23
C ARG A 46 11.28 -2.13 0.27
N GLU A 47 12.44 -2.33 0.89
CA GLU A 47 12.64 -2.13 2.32
C GLU A 47 12.37 -0.69 2.78
N ARG A 48 12.69 0.30 1.95
CA ARG A 48 12.54 1.72 2.29
C ARG A 48 11.15 2.28 2.02
N LEU A 49 10.38 1.65 1.16
CA LEU A 49 9.18 2.27 0.59
C LEU A 49 8.05 2.43 1.61
N VAL A 50 7.77 1.40 2.43
CA VAL A 50 6.72 1.47 3.45
C VAL A 50 7.10 2.41 4.61
N PRO A 51 8.33 2.39 5.16
CA PRO A 51 8.78 3.40 6.12
C PRO A 51 8.65 4.84 5.61
N VAL A 52 9.04 5.09 4.35
CA VAL A 52 8.87 6.42 3.72
C VAL A 52 7.40 6.78 3.60
N LEU A 53 6.53 5.84 3.19
CA LEU A 53 5.09 6.08 3.18
C LEU A 53 4.58 6.51 4.56
N ALA A 54 4.94 5.77 5.61
CA ALA A 54 4.45 6.01 6.97
C ALA A 54 4.86 7.39 7.51
N SER A 55 6.07 7.84 7.19
CA SER A 55 6.60 9.14 7.61
C SER A 55 6.20 10.33 6.71
N SER A 56 5.55 10.05 5.55
CA SER A 56 5.23 11.08 4.57
C SER A 56 3.90 11.78 4.86
N PRO A 57 3.75 13.07 4.46
CA PRO A 57 2.47 13.76 4.44
C PRO A 57 1.45 13.06 3.53
N GLN A 58 0.15 13.26 3.79
CA GLN A 58 -0.96 12.64 3.05
C GLN A 58 -0.86 12.81 1.52
N GLN A 59 -0.45 13.98 1.07
CA GLN A 59 -0.28 14.27 -0.37
C GLN A 59 0.77 13.35 -1.01
N ILE A 60 1.91 13.17 -0.34
CA ILE A 60 3.00 12.30 -0.79
C ILE A 60 2.58 10.83 -0.75
N ARG A 61 1.87 10.39 0.29
CA ARG A 61 1.31 9.04 0.39
C ARG A 61 0.44 8.72 -0.83
N GLY A 62 -0.36 9.68 -1.32
CA GLY A 62 -1.18 9.54 -2.53
C GLY A 62 -0.39 9.18 -3.79
N GLN A 63 0.88 9.58 -3.89
CA GLN A 63 1.77 9.21 -4.99
C GLN A 63 2.53 7.89 -4.73
N LEU A 64 2.86 7.59 -3.47
CA LEU A 64 3.57 6.36 -3.11
C LEU A 64 2.67 5.11 -3.18
N LEU A 65 1.39 5.23 -2.86
CA LEU A 65 0.47 4.09 -2.87
C LEU A 65 0.29 3.43 -4.24
N PRO A 66 0.11 4.14 -5.36
CA PRO A 66 0.11 3.53 -6.69
C PRO A 66 1.42 2.83 -7.02
N LEU A 67 2.55 3.39 -6.59
CA LEU A 67 3.88 2.79 -6.73
C LEU A 67 3.97 1.46 -5.98
N ILE A 68 3.57 1.45 -4.69
CA ILE A 68 3.51 0.23 -3.88
C ILE A 68 2.62 -0.81 -4.54
N GLY A 69 1.44 -0.43 -5.02
CA GLY A 69 0.53 -1.34 -5.71
C GLY A 69 1.15 -1.96 -6.97
N LYS A 70 1.92 -1.18 -7.74
CA LYS A 70 2.64 -1.69 -8.91
C LYS A 70 3.68 -2.73 -8.54
N ILE A 71 4.48 -2.48 -7.50
CA ILE A 71 5.50 -3.41 -7.01
C ILE A 71 4.85 -4.67 -6.44
N LEU A 72 3.81 -4.54 -5.62
CA LEU A 72 3.07 -5.68 -5.08
C LEU A 72 2.52 -6.60 -6.16
N HIS A 73 2.09 -6.03 -7.28
CA HIS A 73 1.57 -6.83 -8.41
C HIS A 73 2.60 -7.83 -8.95
N TYR A 74 3.89 -7.47 -8.96
CA TYR A 74 4.96 -8.32 -9.48
C TYR A 74 5.67 -9.14 -8.40
N ASP A 75 5.78 -8.58 -7.19
CA ASP A 75 6.74 -9.05 -6.20
C ASP A 75 6.10 -9.76 -5.00
N PHE A 76 4.82 -9.49 -4.71
CA PHE A 76 4.19 -10.12 -3.54
C PHE A 76 3.54 -11.46 -3.92
N PRO A 77 3.71 -12.49 -3.05
CA PRO A 77 4.49 -12.50 -1.81
C PRO A 77 5.97 -12.88 -1.98
N GLN A 78 6.35 -13.51 -3.10
CA GLN A 78 7.60 -14.25 -3.27
C GLN A 78 8.86 -13.37 -3.15
N LYS A 79 8.84 -12.19 -3.80
CA LYS A 79 9.98 -11.25 -3.81
C LYS A 79 9.87 -10.19 -2.71
N TRP A 80 8.70 -10.04 -2.08
CA TRP A 80 8.46 -9.09 -0.99
C TRP A 80 7.69 -9.68 0.19
N PRO A 81 8.18 -10.77 0.81
CA PRO A 81 7.48 -11.42 1.92
C PRO A 81 7.34 -10.52 3.16
N GLY A 82 8.33 -9.68 3.45
CA GLY A 82 8.32 -8.76 4.60
C GLY A 82 7.29 -7.62 4.53
N TYR A 83 6.57 -7.47 3.41
CA TYR A 83 5.54 -6.44 3.28
C TYR A 83 4.43 -6.57 4.33
N MET A 84 3.98 -7.78 4.60
CA MET A 84 2.94 -8.03 5.60
C MET A 84 3.42 -7.79 7.02
N ASP A 85 4.65 -8.17 7.35
CA ASP A 85 5.21 -7.93 8.68
C ASP A 85 5.27 -6.43 9.00
N ILE A 86 5.71 -5.61 8.05
CA ILE A 86 5.73 -4.16 8.20
C ILE A 86 4.30 -3.61 8.29
N THR A 87 3.38 -4.08 7.47
CA THR A 87 1.97 -3.66 7.49
C THR A 87 1.33 -3.98 8.84
N LEU A 88 1.52 -5.18 9.37
CA LEU A 88 1.02 -5.58 10.68
C LEU A 88 1.63 -4.74 11.81
N LYS A 89 2.94 -4.46 11.77
CA LYS A 89 3.57 -3.54 12.75
C LYS A 89 2.92 -2.16 12.76
N LEU A 90 2.60 -1.62 11.59
CA LEU A 90 1.91 -0.33 11.48
C LEU A 90 0.49 -0.39 12.03
N LEU A 91 -0.25 -1.46 11.77
CA LEU A 91 -1.61 -1.65 12.28
C LEU A 91 -1.67 -1.83 13.80
N HIS A 92 -0.61 -2.37 14.41
CA HIS A 92 -0.47 -2.53 15.87
C HIS A 92 0.16 -1.31 16.57
N ALA A 93 0.56 -0.29 15.82
CA ALA A 93 1.15 0.91 16.41
C ALA A 93 0.15 1.67 17.27
N ASN A 94 0.67 2.44 18.23
CA ASN A 94 -0.17 3.26 19.12
C ASN A 94 -0.50 4.62 18.51
N ASP A 95 0.25 5.08 17.52
CA ASP A 95 0.02 6.36 16.88
C ASP A 95 -0.91 6.23 15.65
N ILE A 96 -1.80 7.20 15.52
CA ILE A 96 -2.84 7.21 14.49
C ILE A 96 -2.26 7.28 13.07
N ASN A 97 -1.12 7.94 12.87
CA ASN A 97 -0.50 8.08 11.55
C ASN A 97 0.05 6.74 11.05
N SER A 98 0.69 5.97 11.93
CA SER A 98 1.16 4.61 11.61
C SER A 98 0.00 3.68 11.29
N VAL A 99 -1.06 3.69 12.10
CA VAL A 99 -2.27 2.89 11.84
C VAL A 99 -2.91 3.28 10.50
N PHE A 100 -3.00 4.58 10.21
CA PHE A 100 -3.50 5.07 8.93
C PHE A 100 -2.66 4.56 7.75
N ALA A 101 -1.33 4.63 7.85
CA ALA A 101 -0.42 4.09 6.85
C ALA A 101 -0.58 2.57 6.68
N GLY A 102 -0.73 1.83 7.78
CA GLY A 102 -0.99 0.39 7.77
C GLY A 102 -2.29 0.02 7.03
N LEU A 103 -3.37 0.76 7.28
CA LEU A 103 -4.64 0.60 6.54
C LEU A 103 -4.47 0.91 5.04
N GLN A 104 -3.68 1.92 4.69
CA GLN A 104 -3.38 2.24 3.30
C GLN A 104 -2.56 1.14 2.61
N CYS A 105 -1.57 0.57 3.29
CA CYS A 105 -0.80 -0.58 2.81
C CYS A 105 -1.70 -1.80 2.58
N LEU A 106 -2.53 -2.15 3.55
CA LEU A 106 -3.45 -3.27 3.42
C LEU A 106 -4.43 -3.06 2.25
N LEU A 107 -4.97 -1.85 2.09
CA LEU A 107 -5.83 -1.53 0.95
C LEU A 107 -5.10 -1.66 -0.39
N ALA A 108 -3.82 -1.26 -0.48
CA ALA A 108 -3.03 -1.42 -1.69
C ALA A 108 -2.91 -2.89 -2.08
N LEU A 109 -2.65 -3.78 -1.12
CA LEU A 109 -2.59 -5.21 -1.34
C LEU A 109 -3.95 -5.79 -1.78
N CYS A 110 -5.02 -5.48 -1.06
CA CYS A 110 -6.37 -5.95 -1.42
C CYS A 110 -6.78 -5.54 -2.84
N ARG A 111 -6.36 -4.36 -3.31
CA ARG A 111 -6.61 -3.89 -4.69
C ARG A 111 -5.88 -4.72 -5.73
N VAL A 112 -4.65 -5.14 -5.46
CA VAL A 112 -3.86 -6.00 -6.36
C VAL A 112 -4.52 -7.36 -6.55
N TYR A 113 -5.12 -7.89 -5.47
CA TYR A 113 -5.78 -9.21 -5.49
C TYR A 113 -7.25 -9.17 -5.85
N ARG A 114 -7.86 -7.99 -6.02
CA ARG A 114 -9.30 -7.81 -6.24
C ARG A 114 -9.90 -8.71 -7.33
N TYR A 115 -9.15 -8.97 -8.39
CA TYR A 115 -9.63 -9.76 -9.54
C TYR A 115 -8.92 -11.11 -9.68
N LYS A 116 -8.09 -11.50 -8.70
CA LYS A 116 -7.48 -12.81 -8.69
C LYS A 116 -8.46 -13.84 -8.12
N SER A 117 -8.50 -15.04 -8.70
CA SER A 117 -9.35 -16.16 -8.27
C SER A 117 -8.54 -17.45 -8.18
N GLY A 118 -9.12 -18.50 -7.55
CA GLY A 118 -8.45 -19.79 -7.37
C GLY A 118 -7.17 -19.64 -6.53
N ASP A 119 -6.18 -20.46 -6.84
CA ASP A 119 -4.89 -20.54 -6.12
C ASP A 119 -4.19 -19.18 -5.98
N LYS A 120 -4.39 -18.28 -6.96
CA LYS A 120 -3.82 -16.93 -6.91
C LYS A 120 -4.46 -16.03 -5.84
N ARG A 121 -5.54 -16.48 -5.22
CA ARG A 121 -6.25 -15.77 -4.16
C ARG A 121 -5.86 -16.23 -2.75
N GLU A 122 -5.27 -17.41 -2.60
CA GLU A 122 -4.90 -17.98 -1.29
C GLU A 122 -4.05 -17.02 -0.45
N ASP A 123 -3.15 -16.29 -1.11
CA ASP A 123 -2.34 -15.26 -0.43
C ASP A 123 -3.22 -14.18 0.21
N LEU A 124 -4.28 -13.73 -0.49
CA LEU A 124 -5.20 -12.73 0.08
C LEU A 124 -6.03 -13.32 1.21
N ASP A 125 -6.46 -14.56 1.11
CA ASP A 125 -7.25 -15.22 2.15
C ASP A 125 -6.42 -15.37 3.44
N THR A 126 -5.14 -15.73 3.32
CA THR A 126 -4.20 -15.74 4.44
C THR A 126 -4.05 -14.34 5.07
N VAL A 127 -3.89 -13.31 4.25
CA VAL A 127 -3.79 -11.91 4.70
C VAL A 127 -5.07 -11.47 5.41
N THR A 128 -6.25 -11.80 4.88
CA THR A 128 -7.53 -11.40 5.48
C THR A 128 -7.78 -12.10 6.80
N GLN A 129 -7.45 -13.38 6.93
CA GLN A 129 -7.53 -14.12 8.20
C GLN A 129 -6.66 -13.47 9.29
N ALA A 130 -5.46 -13.03 8.94
CA ALA A 130 -4.55 -12.38 9.89
C ALA A 130 -4.97 -10.95 10.25
N THR A 131 -5.59 -10.21 9.34
CA THR A 131 -5.80 -8.75 9.50
C THR A 131 -7.23 -8.35 9.83
N PHE A 132 -8.25 -9.10 9.43
CA PHE A 132 -9.66 -8.71 9.61
C PHE A 132 -10.07 -8.55 11.07
N PRO A 133 -9.70 -9.45 12.01
CA PRO A 133 -10.00 -9.24 13.42
C PRO A 133 -9.37 -7.94 13.96
N LEU A 134 -8.15 -7.63 13.51
CA LEU A 134 -7.44 -6.43 13.93
C LEU A 134 -8.11 -5.15 13.40
N ILE A 135 -8.42 -5.09 12.11
CA ILE A 135 -9.07 -3.90 11.51
C ILE A 135 -10.51 -3.72 12.00
N LEU A 136 -11.21 -4.79 12.37
CA LEU A 136 -12.50 -4.70 13.04
C LEU A 136 -12.36 -4.05 14.42
N GLY A 137 -11.36 -4.45 15.21
CA GLY A 137 -11.05 -3.83 16.49
C GLY A 137 -10.68 -2.34 16.36
N ILE A 138 -9.90 -1.98 15.33
CA ILE A 138 -9.60 -0.58 15.00
C ILE A 138 -10.89 0.15 14.65
N GLY A 139 -11.73 -0.40 13.77
CA GLY A 139 -13.00 0.20 13.35
C GLY A 139 -13.94 0.48 14.52
N ASN A 140 -14.11 -0.47 15.43
CA ASN A 140 -14.95 -0.32 16.62
C ASN A 140 -14.50 0.83 17.54
N ARG A 141 -13.20 1.10 17.62
CA ARG A 141 -12.67 2.27 18.36
C ARG A 141 -12.93 3.57 17.61
N LEU A 142 -12.69 3.58 16.29
CA LEU A 142 -12.86 4.77 15.45
C LEU A 142 -14.31 5.25 15.33
N VAL A 143 -15.29 4.35 15.43
CA VAL A 143 -16.72 4.72 15.40
C VAL A 143 -17.10 5.65 16.59
N GLN A 144 -16.36 5.59 17.69
CA GLN A 144 -16.58 6.46 18.85
C GLN A 144 -15.92 7.83 18.69
N GLU A 145 -15.09 8.02 17.66
CA GLU A 145 -14.36 9.25 17.40
C GLU A 145 -15.13 10.13 16.41
N THR A 146 -15.09 11.46 16.64
CA THR A 146 -15.75 12.44 15.75
C THR A 146 -14.78 13.19 14.84
N SER A 147 -13.50 12.79 14.83
CA SER A 147 -12.46 13.44 14.02
C SER A 147 -12.60 13.10 12.53
N THR A 148 -12.15 14.01 11.68
CA THR A 148 -12.09 13.79 10.22
C THR A 148 -11.19 12.61 9.89
N GLU A 149 -10.08 12.48 10.60
CA GLU A 149 -9.10 11.39 10.45
C GLU A 149 -9.74 10.03 10.72
N ALA A 150 -10.53 9.91 11.79
CA ALA A 150 -11.27 8.68 12.10
C ALA A 150 -12.24 8.33 10.97
N GLY A 151 -12.95 9.31 10.43
CA GLY A 151 -13.84 9.12 9.29
C GLY A 151 -13.12 8.63 8.03
N GLU A 152 -11.93 9.17 7.72
CA GLU A 152 -11.12 8.70 6.59
C GLU A 152 -10.58 7.28 6.82
N MET A 153 -10.20 6.93 8.03
CA MET A 153 -9.76 5.57 8.38
C MET A 153 -10.90 4.56 8.26
N LEU A 154 -12.10 4.90 8.72
CA LEU A 154 -13.30 4.06 8.53
C LEU A 154 -13.61 3.84 7.05
N LYS A 155 -13.48 4.86 6.20
CA LYS A 155 -13.61 4.69 4.75
C LYS A 155 -12.55 3.73 4.17
N LEU A 156 -11.31 3.76 4.69
CA LEU A 156 -10.27 2.80 4.27
C LEU A 156 -10.67 1.38 4.67
N ILE A 157 -11.12 1.16 5.89
CA ILE A 157 -11.57 -0.15 6.38
C ILE A 157 -12.68 -0.69 5.49
N LEU A 158 -13.71 0.11 5.19
CA LEU A 158 -14.81 -0.30 4.30
C LEU A 158 -14.31 -0.63 2.88
N LYS A 159 -13.33 0.12 2.35
CA LYS A 159 -12.72 -0.18 1.05
C LYS A 159 -11.91 -1.48 1.08
N ILE A 160 -11.20 -1.76 2.19
CA ILE A 160 -10.47 -3.03 2.38
C ILE A 160 -11.46 -4.19 2.30
N TYR A 161 -12.53 -4.17 3.10
CA TYR A 161 -13.58 -5.20 3.05
C TYR A 161 -14.15 -5.36 1.65
N LYS A 162 -14.54 -4.24 1.02
CA LYS A 162 -15.08 -4.27 -0.35
C LYS A 162 -14.13 -4.97 -1.33
N HIS A 163 -12.84 -4.66 -1.33
CA HIS A 163 -11.90 -5.25 -2.27
C HIS A 163 -11.54 -6.70 -1.94
N ALA A 164 -11.50 -7.05 -0.66
CA ALA A 164 -11.21 -8.41 -0.23
C ALA A 164 -12.37 -9.38 -0.49
N VAL A 165 -13.62 -8.93 -0.40
CA VAL A 165 -14.83 -9.79 -0.51
C VAL A 165 -15.42 -9.79 -1.93
N TYR A 166 -15.04 -8.85 -2.80
CA TYR A 166 -15.71 -8.59 -4.09
C TYR A 166 -15.80 -9.81 -5.02
N VAL A 167 -14.85 -10.74 -4.97
CA VAL A 167 -14.85 -11.94 -5.84
C VAL A 167 -15.77 -13.05 -5.30
N CYS A 168 -16.07 -13.08 -4.00
CA CYS A 168 -17.00 -14.05 -3.44
C CYS A 168 -18.45 -13.89 -3.92
N MET A 169 -18.79 -12.74 -4.52
CA MET A 169 -20.15 -12.43 -4.97
C MET A 169 -20.38 -12.72 -6.47
N LEU A 170 -19.35 -13.15 -7.21
CA LEU A 170 -19.43 -13.39 -8.66
C LEU A 170 -19.43 -14.89 -9.02
N HIS A 171 -19.53 -15.76 -8.05
CA HIS A 171 -19.74 -17.19 -8.16
C HIS A 171 -20.93 -17.56 -7.28
#